data_f3a249040c73a873812868baf86257eb
#
_entry.id   f3a249040c73a873812868baf86257eb
#
_cell.length_a   1.000
_cell.length_b   1.000
_cell.length_c   1.000
_cell.angle_alpha   90.00
_cell.angle_beta   90.00
_cell.angle_gamma   90.00
#
_symmetry.space_group_name_H-M   'P 1'
#
loop_
_entity.id
_entity.type
_entity.pdbx_description
1 polymer ?
#
loop_
_entity_poly.entity_id
_entity_poly.type
_entity_poly.pdbx_seq_one_letter_code
_entity_poly.pdbx_strand_id
1 'polypeptide(L)'
;MAAKTRKVIISCAVTGAIHTPSMSPHLPVTPQEIIADGLKAAEAGATILHLHARDPETGRPTQDPDAFRAFLPQLKQATGAVLNLTTGGSPHMTVAERMRPAAELKPEVASLNMGSMNFGLYPMLDRFKEFRHDWERAHLENSRDLVFKNTFADIEHILRIGNANHTRFEFECYDTSHLYNLAHFVDRGLVKAPFLVQTVFGLLGGIGAHPEDVAHMKRTADRLFGDAYVWSVLGAGRNQMPVAAQAAAQGGNVRVGLEDSLWIGPGQLAESNADQVRKVREILAGLSLEVASPDEARQMLDLKGADSVAF
;
A
#
# COMPACT_ATOMS: atom_id res chain seq x y z
N MET A 1 34.80 10.83 -8.05
CA MET A 1 33.44 10.88 -8.63
C MET A 1 32.49 11.19 -7.49
N ALA A 2 31.60 12.20 -7.60
CA ALA A 2 30.56 12.43 -6.61
C ALA A 2 29.66 11.17 -6.62
N ALA A 3 29.38 10.59 -5.44
CA ALA A 3 28.45 9.46 -5.32
C ALA A 3 27.10 9.93 -5.86
N LYS A 4 26.50 9.16 -6.77
CA LYS A 4 25.17 9.46 -7.31
C LYS A 4 24.18 9.40 -6.15
N THR A 5 23.45 10.47 -5.90
CA THR A 5 22.44 10.52 -4.83
C THR A 5 21.42 9.42 -5.05
N ARG A 6 21.15 8.63 -4.00
CA ARG A 6 20.14 7.58 -4.06
C ARG A 6 18.77 8.21 -4.11
N LYS A 7 17.91 7.70 -5.00
CA LYS A 7 16.52 8.10 -5.14
C LYS A 7 15.59 7.15 -4.42
N VAL A 8 14.55 7.70 -3.81
CA VAL A 8 13.59 6.98 -2.97
C VAL A 8 12.21 7.07 -3.60
N ILE A 9 11.56 5.93 -3.82
CA ILE A 9 10.15 5.86 -4.21
C ILE A 9 9.31 6.25 -3.00
N ILE A 10 8.38 7.20 -3.16
CA ILE A 10 7.33 7.49 -2.21
C ILE A 10 6.02 6.91 -2.74
N SER A 11 5.52 5.85 -2.10
CA SER A 11 4.15 5.38 -2.32
C SER A 11 3.21 6.15 -1.41
N CYS A 12 2.07 6.60 -1.95
CA CYS A 12 1.00 7.22 -1.16
C CYS A 12 -0.27 6.37 -1.23
N ALA A 13 -0.69 5.86 -0.07
CA ALA A 13 -1.90 5.06 0.08
C ALA A 13 -3.08 5.96 0.46
N VAL A 14 -3.96 6.23 -0.53
CA VAL A 14 -4.88 7.38 -0.50
C VAL A 14 -6.03 7.20 0.48
N THR A 15 -6.73 6.08 0.48
CA THR A 15 -7.94 5.90 1.27
C THR A 15 -8.05 4.57 2.02
N GLY A 16 -7.62 3.46 1.40
CA GLY A 16 -7.62 2.13 2.01
C GLY A 16 -8.99 1.55 2.38
N ALA A 17 -8.96 0.52 3.22
CA ALA A 17 -10.14 -0.16 3.75
C ALA A 17 -10.16 -0.28 5.28
N ILE A 18 -9.11 0.20 5.96
CA ILE A 18 -8.94 0.09 7.42
C ILE A 18 -9.74 1.17 8.14
N HIS A 19 -9.47 2.43 7.78
CA HIS A 19 -10.14 3.58 8.35
C HIS A 19 -11.53 3.76 7.76
N THR A 20 -12.48 4.18 8.60
CA THR A 20 -13.87 4.41 8.21
C THR A 20 -14.18 5.91 8.11
N PRO A 21 -15.23 6.33 7.38
CA PRO A 21 -15.52 7.74 7.14
C PRO A 21 -15.72 8.58 8.42
N SER A 22 -16.14 7.95 9.52
CA SER A 22 -16.34 8.65 10.80
C SER A 22 -15.04 8.96 11.54
N MET A 23 -13.91 8.34 11.14
CA MET A 23 -12.63 8.47 11.85
C MET A 23 -11.87 9.74 11.48
N SER A 24 -12.09 10.29 10.27
CA SER A 24 -11.51 11.56 9.83
C SER A 24 -12.38 12.20 8.76
N PRO A 25 -12.63 13.52 8.85
CA PRO A 25 -13.32 14.26 7.80
C PRO A 25 -12.47 14.43 6.53
N HIS A 26 -11.18 14.09 6.60
CA HIS A 26 -10.22 14.25 5.50
C HIS A 26 -9.96 12.94 4.74
N LEU A 27 -10.57 11.81 5.19
CA LEU A 27 -10.43 10.54 4.48
C LEU A 27 -11.21 10.58 3.16
N PRO A 28 -10.56 10.45 1.98
CA PRO A 28 -11.26 10.46 0.70
C PRO A 28 -12.19 9.25 0.57
N VAL A 29 -13.45 9.49 0.20
CA VAL A 29 -14.49 8.45 0.06
C VAL A 29 -15.02 8.39 -1.36
N THR A 30 -15.43 9.54 -1.91
CA THR A 30 -15.99 9.63 -3.27
C THR A 30 -14.90 9.57 -4.35
N PRO A 31 -15.24 9.17 -5.58
CA PRO A 31 -14.29 9.23 -6.70
C PRO A 31 -13.65 10.60 -6.87
N GLN A 32 -14.40 11.68 -6.69
CA GLN A 32 -13.91 13.05 -6.82
C GLN A 32 -12.91 13.40 -5.72
N GLU A 33 -13.16 12.98 -4.49
CA GLU A 33 -12.22 13.18 -3.38
C GLU A 33 -10.95 12.36 -3.58
N ILE A 34 -11.06 11.09 -4.04
CA ILE A 34 -9.90 10.23 -4.35
C ILE A 34 -9.05 10.85 -5.46
N ILE A 35 -9.68 11.38 -6.52
CA ILE A 35 -8.97 12.10 -7.59
C ILE A 35 -8.26 13.32 -7.03
N ALA A 36 -8.99 14.20 -6.35
CA ALA A 36 -8.47 15.48 -5.89
C ALA A 36 -7.30 15.29 -4.92
N ASP A 37 -7.41 14.35 -3.98
CA ASP A 37 -6.38 14.13 -2.97
C ASP A 37 -5.20 13.32 -3.55
N GLY A 38 -5.46 12.35 -4.42
CA GLY A 38 -4.43 11.62 -5.15
C GLY A 38 -3.56 12.54 -6.03
N LEU A 39 -4.17 13.50 -6.73
CA LEU A 39 -3.42 14.50 -7.52
C LEU A 39 -2.57 15.39 -6.63
N LYS A 40 -3.10 15.90 -5.52
CA LYS A 40 -2.32 16.68 -4.53
C LYS A 40 -1.15 15.88 -3.95
N ALA A 41 -1.35 14.58 -3.71
CA ALA A 41 -0.29 13.69 -3.23
C ALA A 41 0.82 13.53 -4.29
N ALA A 42 0.44 13.34 -5.56
CA ALA A 42 1.38 13.26 -6.68
C ALA A 42 2.18 14.57 -6.87
N GLU A 43 1.50 15.73 -6.84
CA GLU A 43 2.12 17.06 -6.89
C GLU A 43 3.08 17.28 -5.69
N ALA A 44 2.72 16.77 -4.50
CA ALA A 44 3.59 16.80 -3.34
C ALA A 44 4.83 15.89 -3.47
N GLY A 45 4.85 14.97 -4.45
CA GLY A 45 5.98 14.11 -4.78
C GLY A 45 5.74 12.61 -4.56
N ALA A 46 4.50 12.16 -4.42
CA ALA A 46 4.21 10.73 -4.45
C ALA A 46 4.52 10.16 -5.84
N THR A 47 5.31 9.10 -5.88
CA THR A 47 5.75 8.42 -7.10
C THR A 47 4.74 7.36 -7.54
N ILE A 48 4.15 6.69 -6.55
CA ILE A 48 3.14 5.65 -6.70
C ILE A 48 1.91 6.06 -5.88
N LEU A 49 0.72 5.93 -6.45
CA LEU A 49 -0.55 6.07 -5.73
C LEU A 49 -1.14 4.68 -5.52
N HIS A 50 -1.23 4.24 -4.28
CA HIS A 50 -1.92 3.01 -3.90
C HIS A 50 -3.40 3.31 -3.67
N LEU A 51 -4.27 2.59 -4.37
CA LEU A 51 -5.65 2.97 -4.56
C LEU A 51 -6.63 1.86 -4.17
N HIS A 52 -7.60 2.24 -3.39
CA HIS A 52 -8.82 1.50 -3.10
C HIS A 52 -10.02 2.25 -3.69
N ALA A 53 -11.13 1.53 -3.91
CA ALA A 53 -12.42 2.13 -4.21
C ALA A 53 -13.36 1.99 -3.01
N ARG A 54 -14.28 2.94 -2.90
CA ARG A 54 -15.33 2.95 -1.88
C ARG A 54 -16.68 3.21 -2.53
N ASP A 55 -17.72 2.69 -1.94
CA ASP A 55 -19.09 3.10 -2.23
C ASP A 55 -19.25 4.60 -1.88
N PRO A 56 -19.67 5.45 -2.82
CA PRO A 56 -19.68 6.90 -2.62
C PRO A 56 -20.74 7.39 -1.62
N GLU A 57 -21.78 6.59 -1.34
CA GLU A 57 -22.85 6.95 -0.42
C GLU A 57 -22.53 6.56 1.02
N THR A 58 -21.95 5.39 1.20
CA THR A 58 -21.70 4.81 2.52
C THR A 58 -20.24 4.83 2.95
N GLY A 59 -19.31 5.07 2.02
CA GLY A 59 -17.87 4.99 2.25
C GLY A 59 -17.34 3.56 2.48
N ARG A 60 -18.18 2.54 2.29
CA ARG A 60 -17.78 1.15 2.46
C ARG A 60 -16.79 0.72 1.38
N PRO A 61 -15.68 0.04 1.72
CA PRO A 61 -14.75 -0.46 0.72
C PRO A 61 -15.43 -1.40 -0.28
N THR A 62 -15.10 -1.24 -1.58
CA THR A 62 -15.64 -2.08 -2.66
C THR A 62 -14.52 -2.53 -3.61
N GLN A 63 -14.73 -3.71 -4.23
CA GLN A 63 -13.89 -4.23 -5.31
C GLN A 63 -14.68 -4.35 -6.62
N ASP A 64 -15.69 -3.51 -6.78
CA ASP A 64 -16.37 -3.39 -8.06
C ASP A 64 -15.44 -2.64 -9.07
N PRO A 65 -15.09 -3.24 -10.21
CA PRO A 65 -14.27 -2.58 -11.22
C PRO A 65 -14.84 -1.24 -11.71
N ASP A 66 -16.16 -1.07 -11.71
CA ASP A 66 -16.78 0.19 -12.12
C ASP A 66 -16.54 1.32 -11.13
N ALA A 67 -16.45 1.01 -9.84
CA ALA A 67 -16.04 1.99 -8.83
C ALA A 67 -14.59 2.50 -9.05
N PHE A 68 -13.69 1.63 -9.52
CA PHE A 68 -12.34 2.03 -9.91
C PHE A 68 -12.33 2.82 -11.22
N ARG A 69 -13.15 2.45 -12.22
CA ARG A 69 -13.29 3.19 -13.48
C ARG A 69 -13.80 4.62 -13.28
N ALA A 70 -14.49 4.88 -12.19
CA ALA A 70 -14.99 6.21 -11.86
C ALA A 70 -13.88 7.25 -11.58
N PHE A 71 -12.66 6.82 -11.25
CA PHE A 71 -11.55 7.74 -10.93
C PHE A 71 -10.23 7.44 -11.66
N LEU A 72 -9.94 6.19 -12.03
CA LEU A 72 -8.64 5.81 -12.62
C LEU A 72 -8.31 6.53 -13.93
N PRO A 73 -9.24 6.65 -14.92
CA PRO A 73 -8.92 7.33 -16.18
C PRO A 73 -8.52 8.79 -15.97
N GLN A 74 -9.20 9.48 -15.06
CA GLN A 74 -8.88 10.89 -14.77
C GLN A 74 -7.55 11.03 -14.03
N LEU A 75 -7.24 10.16 -13.06
CA LEU A 75 -5.93 10.15 -12.42
C LEU A 75 -4.82 9.88 -13.44
N LYS A 76 -4.97 8.84 -14.27
CA LYS A 76 -3.99 8.52 -15.31
C LYS A 76 -3.72 9.69 -16.27
N GLN A 77 -4.77 10.40 -16.67
CA GLN A 77 -4.64 11.55 -17.58
C GLN A 77 -3.95 12.74 -16.91
N ALA A 78 -4.18 12.96 -15.61
CA ALA A 78 -3.77 14.17 -14.91
C ALA A 78 -2.44 14.05 -14.17
N THR A 79 -1.90 12.83 -13.98
CA THR A 79 -0.60 12.63 -13.32
C THR A 79 0.22 11.54 -14.00
N GLY A 80 1.55 11.69 -13.93
CA GLY A 80 2.50 10.64 -14.34
C GLY A 80 2.71 9.54 -13.30
N ALA A 81 2.15 9.65 -12.08
CA ALA A 81 2.34 8.69 -11.00
C ALA A 81 1.94 7.27 -11.42
N VAL A 82 2.63 6.27 -10.89
CA VAL A 82 2.26 4.86 -11.07
C VAL A 82 0.98 4.58 -10.27
N LEU A 83 -0.02 4.01 -10.91
CA LEU A 83 -1.27 3.64 -10.24
C LEU A 83 -1.22 2.18 -9.80
N ASN A 84 -1.20 1.97 -8.49
CA ASN A 84 -1.14 0.67 -7.82
C ASN A 84 -2.52 0.32 -7.27
N LEU A 85 -3.14 -0.75 -7.77
CA LEU A 85 -4.47 -1.17 -7.34
C LEU A 85 -4.38 -2.24 -6.24
N THR A 86 -5.17 -2.06 -5.20
CA THR A 86 -5.29 -3.07 -4.15
C THR A 86 -5.87 -4.39 -4.68
N THR A 87 -5.33 -5.53 -4.20
CA THR A 87 -6.01 -6.83 -4.24
C THR A 87 -6.43 -7.29 -2.84
N GLY A 88 -6.20 -6.44 -1.83
CA GLY A 88 -6.63 -6.68 -0.45
C GLY A 88 -8.15 -6.55 -0.29
N GLY A 89 -8.72 -5.53 -0.90
CA GLY A 89 -10.15 -5.24 -0.81
C GLY A 89 -10.61 -5.05 0.63
N SER A 90 -11.56 -5.86 1.05
CA SER A 90 -11.96 -6.02 2.44
C SER A 90 -11.72 -7.47 2.87
N PRO A 91 -11.34 -7.72 4.13
CA PRO A 91 -11.03 -9.07 4.62
C PRO A 91 -12.19 -10.08 4.52
N HIS A 92 -13.41 -9.59 4.32
CA HIS A 92 -14.61 -10.43 4.15
C HIS A 92 -14.84 -10.90 2.70
N MET A 93 -14.07 -10.35 1.74
CA MET A 93 -14.22 -10.69 0.32
C MET A 93 -13.43 -11.95 -0.04
N THR A 94 -13.96 -12.74 -0.96
CA THR A 94 -13.25 -13.85 -1.58
C THR A 94 -12.09 -13.34 -2.45
N VAL A 95 -11.11 -14.19 -2.73
CA VAL A 95 -9.99 -13.84 -3.64
C VAL A 95 -10.49 -13.48 -5.04
N ALA A 96 -11.52 -14.20 -5.53
CA ALA A 96 -12.11 -13.90 -6.83
C ALA A 96 -12.70 -12.48 -6.89
N GLU A 97 -13.41 -12.06 -5.84
CA GLU A 97 -13.95 -10.69 -5.73
C GLU A 97 -12.82 -9.67 -5.65
N ARG A 98 -11.82 -9.90 -4.80
CA ARG A 98 -10.68 -8.97 -4.60
C ARG A 98 -9.87 -8.75 -5.88
N MET A 99 -9.79 -9.78 -6.74
CA MET A 99 -8.99 -9.74 -7.96
C MET A 99 -9.70 -9.08 -9.16
N ARG A 100 -11.01 -8.88 -9.12
CA ARG A 100 -11.77 -8.34 -10.26
C ARG A 100 -11.17 -7.05 -10.84
N PRO A 101 -10.87 -5.99 -10.04
CA PRO A 101 -10.30 -4.77 -10.59
C PRO A 101 -8.94 -5.01 -11.27
N ALA A 102 -8.03 -5.71 -10.61
CA ALA A 102 -6.70 -5.94 -11.17
C ALA A 102 -6.72 -6.84 -12.42
N ALA A 103 -7.63 -7.83 -12.47
CA ALA A 103 -7.81 -8.70 -13.62
C ALA A 103 -8.36 -7.95 -14.84
N GLU A 104 -9.37 -7.10 -14.64
CA GLU A 104 -10.05 -6.37 -15.71
C GLU A 104 -9.27 -5.12 -16.15
N LEU A 105 -8.75 -4.35 -15.21
CA LEU A 105 -8.13 -3.05 -15.46
C LEU A 105 -6.63 -3.14 -15.74
N LYS A 106 -6.02 -4.29 -15.46
CA LYS A 106 -4.62 -4.60 -15.81
C LYS A 106 -3.65 -3.47 -15.44
N PRO A 107 -3.54 -3.07 -14.16
CA PRO A 107 -2.66 -1.98 -13.76
C PRO A 107 -1.17 -2.31 -14.00
N GLU A 108 -0.30 -1.29 -13.91
CA GLU A 108 1.15 -1.50 -13.89
C GLU A 108 1.56 -2.28 -12.65
N VAL A 109 0.98 -1.91 -11.49
CA VAL A 109 1.24 -2.51 -10.18
C VAL A 109 -0.08 -2.84 -9.48
N ALA A 110 -0.13 -3.96 -8.76
CA ALA A 110 -1.17 -4.28 -7.80
C ALA A 110 -0.53 -4.74 -6.48
N SER A 111 -1.21 -4.59 -5.34
CA SER A 111 -0.68 -5.14 -4.08
C SER A 111 -1.03 -6.62 -3.92
N LEU A 112 -0.24 -7.36 -3.14
CA LEU A 112 -0.49 -8.78 -2.84
C LEU A 112 0.04 -9.14 -1.45
N ASN A 113 -0.86 -9.51 -0.54
CA ASN A 113 -0.49 -10.04 0.79
C ASN A 113 0.09 -11.45 0.68
N MET A 114 1.27 -11.64 1.24
CA MET A 114 2.04 -12.87 1.08
C MET A 114 1.74 -13.96 2.12
N GLY A 115 0.60 -13.86 2.82
CA GLY A 115 0.16 -14.91 3.75
C GLY A 115 -1.16 -14.58 4.43
N SER A 116 -1.76 -15.60 5.04
CA SER A 116 -2.92 -15.46 5.90
C SER A 116 -2.52 -14.99 7.29
N MET A 117 -3.33 -14.12 7.89
CA MET A 117 -3.05 -13.57 9.21
C MET A 117 -4.34 -13.15 9.91
N ASN A 118 -4.32 -13.09 11.24
CA ASN A 118 -5.32 -12.32 11.97
C ASN A 118 -5.19 -10.84 11.56
N PHE A 119 -6.32 -10.15 11.43
CA PHE A 119 -6.32 -8.74 11.01
C PHE A 119 -7.21 -7.94 11.96
N GLY A 120 -6.63 -7.51 13.10
CA GLY A 120 -7.36 -6.91 14.20
C GLY A 120 -7.49 -5.40 14.10
N LEU A 121 -8.71 -4.90 13.88
CA LEU A 121 -9.05 -3.47 13.89
C LEU A 121 -9.88 -3.07 15.12
N TYR A 122 -10.42 -4.04 15.84
CA TYR A 122 -11.31 -3.82 16.98
C TYR A 122 -10.73 -2.91 18.09
N PRO A 123 -9.41 -2.78 18.33
CA PRO A 123 -8.90 -1.83 19.32
C PRO A 123 -9.18 -0.36 18.95
N MET A 124 -9.50 -0.05 17.69
CA MET A 124 -9.91 1.29 17.30
C MET A 124 -11.21 1.73 17.97
N LEU A 125 -12.06 0.78 18.40
CA LEU A 125 -13.28 1.03 19.17
C LEU A 125 -13.01 1.71 20.53
N ASP A 126 -11.80 1.59 21.08
CA ASP A 126 -11.43 2.29 22.30
C ASP A 126 -11.38 3.81 22.10
N ARG A 127 -11.02 4.23 20.89
CA ARG A 127 -10.85 5.62 20.50
C ARG A 127 -12.06 6.21 19.79
N PHE A 128 -12.68 5.47 18.85
CA PHE A 128 -13.81 5.92 18.05
C PHE A 128 -15.10 5.34 18.62
N LYS A 129 -16.02 6.21 19.05
CA LYS A 129 -17.26 5.79 19.71
C LYS A 129 -18.51 6.11 18.87
N GLU A 130 -18.44 7.13 18.02
CA GLU A 130 -19.53 7.61 17.19
C GLU A 130 -19.26 7.25 15.72
N PHE A 131 -20.27 6.72 15.04
CA PHE A 131 -20.20 6.27 13.67
C PHE A 131 -21.40 6.82 12.88
N ARG A 132 -21.17 7.23 11.65
CA ARG A 132 -22.19 7.73 10.73
C ARG A 132 -23.03 6.62 10.12
N HIS A 133 -22.40 5.46 9.88
CA HIS A 133 -23.01 4.30 9.24
C HIS A 133 -22.90 3.08 10.13
N ASP A 134 -23.97 2.26 10.18
CA ASP A 134 -24.04 1.05 11.02
C ASP A 134 -22.94 0.04 10.71
N TRP A 135 -22.48 -0.02 9.44
CA TRP A 135 -21.44 -0.94 9.03
C TRP A 135 -20.08 -0.64 9.65
N GLU A 136 -19.79 0.60 10.02
CA GLU A 136 -18.46 1.01 10.51
C GLU A 136 -18.12 0.33 11.84
N ARG A 137 -19.04 0.35 12.78
CA ARG A 137 -18.87 -0.34 14.08
C ARG A 137 -18.74 -1.84 13.88
N ALA A 138 -19.64 -2.43 13.10
CA ALA A 138 -19.61 -3.86 12.82
C ALA A 138 -18.32 -4.31 12.11
N HIS A 139 -17.78 -3.49 11.20
CA HIS A 139 -16.50 -3.72 10.54
C HIS A 139 -15.34 -3.85 11.54
N LEU A 140 -15.30 -2.98 12.54
CA LEU A 140 -14.28 -3.02 13.58
C LEU A 140 -14.50 -4.20 14.54
N GLU A 141 -15.72 -4.40 15.06
CA GLU A 141 -16.05 -5.47 16.02
C GLU A 141 -15.74 -6.85 15.44
N ASN A 142 -16.17 -7.11 14.20
CA ASN A 142 -15.99 -8.39 13.53
C ASN A 142 -14.51 -8.71 13.22
N SER A 143 -13.63 -7.71 13.20
CA SER A 143 -12.19 -7.93 12.99
C SER A 143 -11.53 -8.74 14.11
N ARG A 144 -12.21 -8.91 15.25
CA ARG A 144 -11.72 -9.74 16.37
C ARG A 144 -11.71 -11.23 16.04
N ASP A 145 -12.61 -11.68 15.18
CA ASP A 145 -12.75 -13.07 14.73
C ASP A 145 -12.55 -13.16 13.21
N LEU A 146 -11.49 -12.51 12.71
CA LEU A 146 -11.22 -12.40 11.30
C LEU A 146 -9.83 -12.92 10.95
N VAL A 147 -9.77 -13.85 10.02
CA VAL A 147 -8.54 -14.23 9.32
C VAL A 147 -8.55 -13.61 7.93
N PHE A 148 -7.61 -12.70 7.67
CA PHE A 148 -7.35 -12.24 6.32
C PHE A 148 -6.67 -13.37 5.55
N LYS A 149 -7.47 -14.04 4.72
CA LYS A 149 -7.09 -15.29 4.05
C LYS A 149 -6.31 -15.03 2.78
N ASN A 150 -5.09 -15.58 2.71
CA ASN A 150 -4.23 -15.65 1.54
C ASN A 150 -3.44 -16.96 1.61
N THR A 151 -4.07 -18.06 1.19
CA THR A 151 -3.42 -19.38 1.13
C THR A 151 -2.42 -19.43 -0.03
N PHE A 152 -1.58 -20.47 -0.09
CA PHE A 152 -0.69 -20.69 -1.22
C PHE A 152 -1.46 -20.79 -2.54
N ALA A 153 -2.64 -21.42 -2.55
CA ALA A 153 -3.49 -21.49 -3.74
C ALA A 153 -4.03 -20.12 -4.14
N ASP A 154 -4.44 -19.30 -3.17
CA ASP A 154 -4.93 -17.93 -3.40
C ASP A 154 -3.81 -17.06 -4.01
N ILE A 155 -2.61 -17.10 -3.41
CA ILE A 155 -1.44 -16.35 -3.88
C ILE A 155 -1.04 -16.79 -5.29
N GLU A 156 -0.96 -18.10 -5.53
CA GLU A 156 -0.63 -18.64 -6.86
C GLU A 156 -1.64 -18.19 -7.92
N HIS A 157 -2.93 -18.22 -7.60
CA HIS A 157 -3.99 -17.75 -8.50
C HIS A 157 -3.81 -16.28 -8.87
N ILE A 158 -3.57 -15.43 -7.86
CA ILE A 158 -3.32 -13.98 -8.06
C ILE A 158 -2.07 -13.76 -8.94
N LEU A 159 -0.96 -14.44 -8.64
CA LEU A 159 0.28 -14.33 -9.41
C LEU A 159 0.09 -14.74 -10.88
N ARG A 160 -0.68 -15.80 -11.15
CA ARG A 160 -0.94 -16.25 -12.53
C ARG A 160 -1.75 -15.20 -13.31
N ILE A 161 -2.76 -14.57 -12.71
CA ILE A 161 -3.52 -13.49 -13.34
C ILE A 161 -2.62 -12.28 -13.60
N GLY A 162 -1.85 -11.85 -12.61
CA GLY A 162 -0.93 -10.71 -12.76
C GLY A 162 0.11 -10.95 -13.85
N ASN A 163 0.73 -12.13 -13.88
CA ASN A 163 1.70 -12.50 -14.89
C ASN A 163 1.10 -12.50 -16.32
N ALA A 164 -0.13 -12.99 -16.48
CA ALA A 164 -0.84 -12.96 -17.76
C ALA A 164 -1.15 -11.52 -18.23
N ASN A 165 -1.30 -10.59 -17.31
CA ASN A 165 -1.56 -9.18 -17.57
C ASN A 165 -0.29 -8.30 -17.57
N HIS A 166 0.89 -8.88 -17.36
CA HIS A 166 2.15 -8.14 -17.14
C HIS A 166 2.03 -7.10 -16.00
N THR A 167 1.20 -7.38 -15.00
CA THR A 167 1.08 -6.58 -13.78
C THR A 167 2.15 -7.02 -12.80
N ARG A 168 2.97 -6.09 -12.29
CA ARG A 168 3.91 -6.34 -11.18
C ARG A 168 3.18 -6.25 -9.86
N PHE A 169 3.73 -6.86 -8.81
CA PHE A 169 3.12 -6.80 -7.48
C PHE A 169 3.99 -6.05 -6.48
N GLU A 170 3.33 -5.24 -5.65
CA GLU A 170 3.81 -4.81 -4.34
C GLU A 170 3.49 -5.94 -3.35
N PHE A 171 4.52 -6.72 -2.99
CA PHE A 171 4.38 -7.87 -2.10
C PHE A 171 4.34 -7.41 -0.65
N GLU A 172 3.17 -7.39 -0.05
CA GLU A 172 2.94 -6.99 1.33
C GLU A 172 3.27 -8.13 2.30
N CYS A 173 4.31 -7.93 3.10
CA CYS A 173 4.81 -8.89 4.08
C CYS A 173 4.63 -8.34 5.50
N TYR A 174 3.69 -8.91 6.24
CA TYR A 174 3.30 -8.47 7.58
C TYR A 174 4.07 -9.21 8.69
N ASP A 175 4.80 -10.25 8.35
CA ASP A 175 5.64 -11.02 9.24
C ASP A 175 6.74 -11.73 8.46
N THR A 176 7.74 -12.24 9.17
CA THR A 176 8.88 -12.97 8.60
C THR A 176 8.45 -14.17 7.76
N SER A 177 7.39 -14.88 8.17
CA SER A 177 6.83 -16.02 7.43
C SER A 177 6.35 -15.63 6.03
N HIS A 178 5.86 -14.41 5.83
CA HIS A 178 5.42 -13.91 4.53
C HIS A 178 6.60 -13.75 3.54
N LEU A 179 7.80 -13.40 4.03
CA LEU A 179 9.01 -13.37 3.20
C LEU A 179 9.40 -14.77 2.70
N TYR A 180 9.26 -15.80 3.55
CA TYR A 180 9.49 -17.18 3.13
C TYR A 180 8.43 -17.69 2.14
N ASN A 181 7.16 -17.27 2.31
CA ASN A 181 6.12 -17.55 1.34
C ASN A 181 6.45 -16.92 -0.02
N LEU A 182 6.96 -15.68 -0.03
CA LEU A 182 7.40 -15.01 -1.25
C LEU A 182 8.57 -15.77 -1.89
N ALA A 183 9.58 -16.17 -1.11
CA ALA A 183 10.71 -16.95 -1.59
C ALA A 183 10.27 -18.25 -2.26
N HIS A 184 9.27 -18.96 -1.70
CA HIS A 184 8.68 -20.14 -2.29
C HIS A 184 8.16 -19.92 -3.73
N PHE A 185 7.56 -18.75 -4.03
CA PHE A 185 7.07 -18.42 -5.36
C PHE A 185 8.17 -17.89 -6.28
N VAL A 186 9.19 -17.23 -5.74
CA VAL A 186 10.41 -16.88 -6.49
C VAL A 186 11.12 -18.13 -6.99
N ASP A 187 11.34 -19.12 -6.12
CA ASP A 187 11.99 -20.38 -6.46
C ASP A 187 11.24 -21.18 -7.54
N ARG A 188 9.91 -20.96 -7.64
CA ARG A 188 9.05 -21.59 -8.67
C ARG A 188 8.94 -20.77 -9.97
N GLY A 189 9.64 -19.63 -10.04
CA GLY A 189 9.63 -18.78 -11.23
C GLY A 189 8.32 -18.02 -11.46
N LEU A 190 7.42 -17.98 -10.46
CA LEU A 190 6.18 -17.21 -10.53
C LEU A 190 6.38 -15.73 -10.19
N VAL A 191 7.47 -15.38 -9.54
CA VAL A 191 7.89 -14.01 -9.25
C VAL A 191 9.27 -13.78 -9.89
N LYS A 192 9.40 -12.72 -10.67
CA LYS A 192 10.62 -12.37 -11.41
C LYS A 192 11.18 -11.04 -10.91
N ALA A 193 12.51 -11.01 -10.78
CA ALA A 193 13.23 -9.77 -10.42
C ALA A 193 13.12 -8.70 -11.53
N PRO A 194 13.22 -7.41 -11.18
CA PRO A 194 13.13 -6.89 -9.80
C PRO A 194 11.70 -6.98 -9.28
N PHE A 195 11.52 -7.19 -7.97
CA PHE A 195 10.18 -7.20 -7.36
C PHE A 195 10.13 -6.33 -6.11
N LEU A 196 8.99 -5.65 -5.90
CA LEU A 196 8.77 -4.71 -4.80
C LEU A 196 8.29 -5.48 -3.57
N VAL A 197 9.07 -5.44 -2.48
CA VAL A 197 8.71 -5.99 -1.17
C VAL A 197 8.33 -4.85 -0.23
N GLN A 198 7.06 -4.81 0.14
CA GLN A 198 6.51 -3.88 1.13
C GLN A 198 6.44 -4.59 2.49
N THR A 199 7.38 -4.31 3.39
CA THR A 199 7.28 -4.82 4.77
C THR A 199 6.37 -3.92 5.58
N VAL A 200 5.41 -4.52 6.30
CA VAL A 200 4.33 -3.83 7.01
C VAL A 200 4.50 -4.00 8.51
N PHE A 201 4.44 -2.88 9.26
CA PHE A 201 4.76 -2.85 10.68
C PHE A 201 3.65 -2.21 11.51
N GLY A 202 3.36 -2.82 12.66
CA GLY A 202 2.53 -2.24 13.70
C GLY A 202 1.03 -2.43 13.51
N LEU A 203 0.58 -3.30 12.61
CA LEU A 203 -0.80 -3.79 12.55
C LEU A 203 -1.00 -4.98 13.47
N LEU A 204 -2.13 -5.02 14.18
CA LEU A 204 -2.44 -6.14 15.07
C LEU A 204 -2.70 -7.42 14.25
N GLY A 205 -1.86 -8.41 14.48
CA GLY A 205 -1.83 -9.68 13.75
C GLY A 205 -0.55 -9.87 12.92
N GLY A 206 0.22 -8.79 12.69
CA GLY A 206 1.54 -8.82 12.09
C GLY A 206 2.67 -8.51 13.08
N ILE A 207 3.88 -8.34 12.56
CA ILE A 207 5.07 -7.98 13.36
C ILE A 207 4.93 -6.55 13.92
N GLY A 208 5.57 -6.30 15.09
CA GLY A 208 5.62 -4.98 15.72
C GLY A 208 6.36 -3.93 14.88
N ALA A 209 6.39 -2.69 15.39
CA ALA A 209 7.09 -1.58 14.73
C ALA A 209 8.33 -1.14 15.52
N HIS A 210 8.89 -2.03 16.36
CA HIS A 210 10.15 -1.75 17.03
C HIS A 210 11.29 -1.66 15.99
N PRO A 211 12.29 -0.78 16.17
CA PRO A 211 13.41 -0.67 15.22
C PRO A 211 14.12 -2.00 14.92
N GLU A 212 14.19 -2.91 15.90
CA GLU A 212 14.78 -4.24 15.71
C GLU A 212 13.92 -5.14 14.82
N ASP A 213 12.57 -5.02 14.88
CA ASP A 213 11.65 -5.76 14.01
C ASP A 213 11.84 -5.32 12.55
N VAL A 214 11.94 -3.99 12.31
CA VAL A 214 12.22 -3.44 10.98
C VAL A 214 13.56 -3.95 10.45
N ALA A 215 14.61 -3.91 11.27
CA ALA A 215 15.93 -4.42 10.91
C ALA A 215 15.93 -5.94 10.71
N HIS A 216 15.12 -6.69 11.47
CA HIS A 216 14.99 -8.13 11.33
C HIS A 216 14.35 -8.52 10.00
N MET A 217 13.23 -7.88 9.64
CA MET A 217 12.57 -8.09 8.35
C MET A 217 13.52 -7.76 7.17
N LYS A 218 14.25 -6.63 7.26
CA LYS A 218 15.23 -6.23 6.23
C LYS A 218 16.34 -7.29 6.08
N ARG A 219 16.99 -7.71 7.17
CA ARG A 219 18.04 -8.75 7.14
C ARG A 219 17.53 -10.09 6.59
N THR A 220 16.27 -10.44 6.89
CA THR A 220 15.68 -11.66 6.37
C THR A 220 15.44 -11.56 4.87
N ALA A 221 14.90 -10.42 4.40
CA ALA A 221 14.72 -10.18 2.97
C ALA A 221 16.05 -10.18 2.21
N ASP A 222 17.09 -9.51 2.73
CA ASP A 222 18.44 -9.52 2.15
C ASP A 222 19.02 -10.92 1.99
N ARG A 223 18.86 -11.76 3.01
CA ARG A 223 19.34 -13.14 2.99
C ARG A 223 18.58 -13.99 1.97
N LEU A 224 17.27 -13.77 1.80
CA LEU A 224 16.41 -14.55 0.90
C LEU A 224 16.55 -14.11 -0.55
N PHE A 225 16.67 -12.82 -0.80
CA PHE A 225 16.49 -12.25 -2.13
C PHE A 225 17.74 -11.55 -2.70
N GLY A 226 18.74 -11.24 -1.87
CA GLY A 226 19.94 -10.50 -2.32
C GLY A 226 19.57 -9.18 -3.00
N ASP A 227 20.07 -8.99 -4.22
CA ASP A 227 19.81 -7.77 -5.02
C ASP A 227 18.56 -7.90 -5.93
N ALA A 228 17.79 -8.98 -5.81
CA ALA A 228 16.65 -9.24 -6.70
C ALA A 228 15.41 -8.42 -6.36
N TYR A 229 15.39 -7.70 -5.23
CA TYR A 229 14.21 -7.00 -4.76
C TYR A 229 14.44 -5.51 -4.49
N VAL A 230 13.38 -4.75 -4.58
CA VAL A 230 13.29 -3.35 -4.17
C VAL A 230 12.53 -3.29 -2.85
N TRP A 231 13.19 -2.81 -1.78
CA TRP A 231 12.58 -2.77 -0.45
C TRP A 231 11.80 -1.48 -0.22
N SER A 232 10.60 -1.62 0.34
CA SER A 232 9.75 -0.54 0.83
C SER A 232 9.16 -0.89 2.19
N VAL A 233 8.70 0.12 2.93
CA VAL A 233 8.10 -0.04 4.26
C VAL A 233 6.77 0.68 4.39
N LEU A 234 5.90 0.12 5.24
CA LEU A 234 4.70 0.73 5.76
C LEU A 234 4.72 0.64 7.29
N GLY A 235 4.56 1.76 7.97
CA GLY A 235 4.35 1.82 9.41
C GLY A 235 2.93 2.26 9.74
N ALA A 236 2.13 1.44 10.43
CA ALA A 236 0.75 1.76 10.76
C ALA A 236 0.64 2.83 11.86
N GLY A 237 -0.29 3.77 11.70
CA GLY A 237 -0.61 4.81 12.67
C GLY A 237 0.59 5.68 13.04
N ARG A 238 0.86 5.84 14.34
CA ARG A 238 1.99 6.65 14.85
C ARG A 238 3.37 6.18 14.39
N ASN A 239 3.47 4.97 13.87
CA ASN A 239 4.74 4.39 13.43
C ASN A 239 5.11 4.78 11.99
N GLN A 240 4.21 5.44 11.24
CA GLN A 240 4.39 5.73 9.81
C GLN A 240 5.70 6.49 9.55
N MET A 241 5.90 7.63 10.17
CA MET A 241 7.10 8.45 9.92
C MET A 241 8.38 7.86 10.52
N PRO A 242 8.38 7.32 11.76
CA PRO A 242 9.58 6.66 12.31
C PRO A 242 10.06 5.46 11.47
N VAL A 243 9.15 4.60 11.04
CA VAL A 243 9.49 3.44 10.19
C VAL A 243 10.00 3.89 8.81
N ALA A 244 9.36 4.90 8.20
CA ALA A 244 9.82 5.47 6.94
C ALA A 244 11.24 6.07 7.05
N ALA A 245 11.52 6.83 8.11
CA ALA A 245 12.84 7.40 8.34
C ALA A 245 13.92 6.32 8.51
N GLN A 246 13.63 5.28 9.29
CA GLN A 246 14.53 4.16 9.52
C GLN A 246 14.83 3.42 8.21
N ALA A 247 13.80 3.12 7.42
CA ALA A 247 13.98 2.41 6.15
C ALA A 247 14.77 3.27 5.14
N ALA A 248 14.45 4.55 5.04
CA ALA A 248 15.20 5.48 4.18
C ALA A 248 16.69 5.49 4.52
N ALA A 249 17.05 5.55 5.80
CA ALA A 249 18.44 5.49 6.25
C ALA A 249 19.14 4.15 5.91
N GLN A 250 18.38 3.06 5.79
CA GLN A 250 18.87 1.71 5.47
C GLN A 250 18.79 1.34 3.98
N GLY A 251 18.48 2.30 3.10
CA GLY A 251 18.41 2.03 1.67
C GLY A 251 17.01 1.66 1.14
N GLY A 252 15.97 1.75 1.96
CA GLY A 252 14.59 1.43 1.60
C GLY A 252 13.83 2.58 0.94
N ASN A 253 12.70 2.24 0.33
CA ASN A 253 11.66 3.13 -0.12
C ASN A 253 10.58 3.26 0.97
N VAL A 254 9.63 4.17 0.80
CA VAL A 254 8.68 4.52 1.86
C VAL A 254 7.25 4.57 1.34
N ARG A 255 6.31 4.18 2.21
CA ARG A 255 4.88 4.37 1.98
C ARG A 255 4.30 5.20 3.12
N VAL A 256 3.47 6.18 2.74
CA VAL A 256 2.68 7.04 3.64
C VAL A 256 1.28 7.18 3.09
N GLY A 257 0.35 7.71 3.86
CA GLY A 257 -1.00 8.01 3.39
C GLY A 257 -2.07 7.82 4.46
N LEU A 258 -3.26 8.36 4.18
CA LEU A 258 -4.41 8.30 5.09
C LEU A 258 -4.96 6.88 5.27
N GLU A 259 -4.64 5.96 4.36
CA GLU A 259 -4.91 4.54 4.53
C GLU A 259 -4.17 3.97 5.75
N ASP A 260 -2.90 4.36 5.94
CA ASP A 260 -2.00 3.77 6.91
C ASP A 260 -2.00 4.54 8.25
N SER A 261 -2.24 5.86 8.20
CA SER A 261 -2.34 6.73 9.37
C SER A 261 -3.20 7.94 9.10
N LEU A 262 -4.16 8.23 9.97
CA LEU A 262 -4.94 9.48 9.93
C LEU A 262 -4.18 10.68 10.53
N TRP A 263 -3.00 10.46 11.08
CA TRP A 263 -2.30 11.45 11.92
C TRP A 263 -1.02 11.95 11.25
N ILE A 264 -0.83 13.26 11.34
CA ILE A 264 0.42 13.92 10.95
C ILE A 264 1.38 14.11 12.14
N GLY A 265 0.85 14.09 13.34
CA GLY A 265 1.58 14.24 14.59
C GLY A 265 0.73 13.84 15.81
N PRO A 266 1.29 13.88 17.03
CA PRO A 266 0.56 13.54 18.24
C PRO A 266 -0.68 14.42 18.42
N GLY A 267 -1.88 13.81 18.37
CA GLY A 267 -3.16 14.52 18.52
C GLY A 267 -3.59 15.37 17.33
N GLN A 268 -2.83 15.39 16.23
CA GLN A 268 -3.10 16.21 15.06
C GLN A 268 -3.44 15.31 13.85
N LEU A 269 -4.66 15.40 13.33
CA LEU A 269 -5.06 14.75 12.08
C LEU A 269 -4.28 15.35 10.91
N ALA A 270 -3.94 14.50 9.93
CA ALA A 270 -3.51 14.97 8.62
C ALA A 270 -4.73 15.49 7.86
N GLU A 271 -4.61 16.65 7.24
CA GLU A 271 -5.70 17.26 6.45
C GLU A 271 -5.74 16.72 5.01
N SER A 272 -4.66 16.07 4.57
CA SER A 272 -4.57 15.45 3.23
C SER A 272 -3.46 14.40 3.18
N ASN A 273 -3.50 13.54 2.16
CA ASN A 273 -2.38 12.68 1.80
C ASN A 273 -1.12 13.49 1.45
N ALA A 274 -1.30 14.64 0.80
CA ALA A 274 -0.21 15.54 0.43
C ALA A 274 0.60 16.03 1.64
N ASP A 275 -0.04 16.23 2.81
CA ASP A 275 0.68 16.65 4.03
C ASP A 275 1.65 15.56 4.49
N GLN A 276 1.22 14.32 4.44
CA GLN A 276 2.07 13.20 4.82
C GLN A 276 3.21 12.99 3.81
N VAL A 277 2.93 13.17 2.51
CA VAL A 277 3.97 13.14 1.47
C VAL A 277 4.98 14.27 1.67
N ARG A 278 4.55 15.50 1.93
CA ARG A 278 5.45 16.62 2.23
C ARG A 278 6.32 16.32 3.44
N LYS A 279 5.72 15.82 4.52
CA LYS A 279 6.46 15.48 5.74
C LYS A 279 7.52 14.41 5.52
N VAL A 280 7.22 13.33 4.81
CA VAL A 280 8.23 12.31 4.52
C VAL A 280 9.33 12.84 3.59
N ARG A 281 9.00 13.73 2.64
CA ARG A 281 10.01 14.41 1.79
C ARG A 281 10.99 15.25 2.60
N GLU A 282 10.51 15.97 3.62
CA GLU A 282 11.39 16.71 4.53
C GLU A 282 12.36 15.78 5.27
N ILE A 283 11.87 14.62 5.72
CA ILE A 283 12.72 13.59 6.34
C ILE A 283 13.78 13.08 5.35
N LEU A 284 13.39 12.77 4.11
CA LEU A 284 14.30 12.31 3.06
C LEU A 284 15.35 13.39 2.72
N ALA A 285 14.94 14.64 2.60
CA ALA A 285 15.85 15.78 2.36
C ALA A 285 16.85 15.96 3.52
N GLY A 286 16.40 15.80 4.78
CA GLY A 286 17.27 15.80 5.96
C GLY A 286 18.31 14.67 5.95
N LEU A 287 18.05 13.57 5.26
CA LEU A 287 18.98 12.47 5.03
C LEU A 287 19.79 12.64 3.73
N SER A 288 19.69 13.78 3.04
CA SER A 288 20.32 14.03 1.74
C SER A 288 19.91 13.03 0.66
N LEU A 289 18.67 12.58 0.69
CA LEU A 289 18.08 11.67 -0.29
C LEU A 289 17.15 12.44 -1.23
N GLU A 290 17.08 12.01 -2.49
CA GLU A 290 16.18 12.55 -3.49
C GLU A 290 14.95 11.63 -3.68
N VAL A 291 13.83 12.21 -4.12
CA VAL A 291 12.64 11.44 -4.49
C VAL A 291 12.78 10.97 -5.94
N ALA A 292 12.45 9.70 -6.19
CA ALA A 292 12.39 9.15 -7.53
C ALA A 292 11.21 9.77 -8.31
N SER A 293 11.40 10.07 -9.58
CA SER A 293 10.29 10.39 -10.47
C SER A 293 9.46 9.13 -10.77
N PRO A 294 8.21 9.28 -11.27
CA PRO A 294 7.43 8.13 -11.72
C PRO A 294 8.13 7.26 -12.78
N ASP A 295 8.85 7.87 -13.72
CA ASP A 295 9.57 7.13 -14.75
C ASP A 295 10.79 6.38 -14.18
N GLU A 296 11.46 6.97 -13.17
CA GLU A 296 12.53 6.27 -12.46
C GLU A 296 11.98 5.08 -11.65
N ALA A 297 10.80 5.23 -11.03
CA ALA A 297 10.15 4.09 -10.36
C ALA A 297 9.76 2.99 -11.37
N ARG A 298 9.25 3.34 -12.56
CA ARG A 298 9.00 2.36 -13.62
C ARG A 298 10.25 1.61 -14.02
N GLN A 299 11.37 2.29 -14.16
CA GLN A 299 12.66 1.67 -14.46
C GLN A 299 13.15 0.76 -13.31
N MET A 300 13.07 1.25 -12.06
CA MET A 300 13.49 0.49 -10.87
C MET A 300 12.69 -0.80 -10.68
N LEU A 301 11.42 -0.81 -11.07
CA LEU A 301 10.48 -1.91 -10.86
C LEU A 301 10.19 -2.71 -12.15
N ASP A 302 10.80 -2.35 -13.27
CA ASP A 302 10.59 -2.97 -14.58
C ASP A 302 9.09 -3.06 -14.93
N LEU A 303 8.39 -1.90 -14.89
CA LEU A 303 6.96 -1.81 -15.14
C LEU A 303 6.67 -1.70 -16.64
N LYS A 304 5.49 -2.17 -17.04
CA LYS A 304 5.04 -2.19 -18.45
C LYS A 304 4.68 -0.83 -19.04
N GLY A 305 4.59 0.22 -18.19
CA GLY A 305 4.23 1.57 -18.60
C GLY A 305 2.73 1.86 -18.58
N ALA A 306 2.39 3.14 -18.42
CA ALA A 306 1.02 3.63 -18.27
C ALA A 306 0.13 3.37 -19.51
N ASP A 307 0.71 3.26 -20.71
CA ASP A 307 -0.06 3.01 -21.94
C ASP A 307 -0.54 1.56 -22.08
N SER A 308 -0.02 0.66 -21.25
CA SER A 308 -0.34 -0.77 -21.28
C SER A 308 -1.40 -1.21 -20.26
N VAL A 309 -2.08 -0.26 -19.62
CA VAL A 309 -3.21 -0.52 -18.69
C VAL A 309 -4.54 -0.46 -19.42
N ALA A 310 -5.60 -1.04 -18.82
CA ALA A 310 -6.94 -1.11 -19.44
C ALA A 310 -7.94 -0.07 -18.87
N PHE A 311 -7.44 1.17 -18.60
CA PHE A 311 -8.25 2.31 -18.16
C PHE A 311 -7.66 3.61 -18.63
#